data_8737530aff9e9283646422d3d2ba2a24
#
_entry.id   8737530aff9e9283646422d3d2ba2a24
#
_cell.length_a   1.000
_cell.length_b   1.000
_cell.length_c   1.000
_cell.angle_alpha   90.00
_cell.angle_beta   90.00
_cell.angle_gamma   90.00
#
_symmetry.space_group_name_H-M   'P 1'
#
loop_
_entity.id
_entity.type
_entity.pdbx_description
1 polymer ?
#
loop_
_entity_poly.entity_id
_entity_poly.type
_entity_poly.pdbx_seq_one_letter_code
_entity_poly.pdbx_strand_id
1 'polypeptide(L)'
;MNLKEFSKRIGINPSTISRALNDYPDISQKTKDTILKLAKKHSYKPNLSAQSIGSIKSKTSFKVLIADKISDASFKIFKDNNILIDKKYNLTEDQILSIISNYDGIVVRSSTKVTKKIIEKSNRLKVIARAGVGVDNVDVVTATNRGIIVMNSPQSTSRTTAEHAISLVFSLARKIPFAHHSTIQKKWEKELFKGIELKSKTIGLVGCGNIGSEVARIAKSLEMNVMVYDPFLSAEKIESLDAEKSSLDEVLKHSDFVSLHLPLTINTKNIINLKQIKKMKKTSYLVNAARGGLINENDLHIALKNKLITGAALDVFESEPLKNSLLHSLDNIILTPHLGASTTEAQ
;
A
#
# COMPACT_ATOMS: atom_id res chain seq x y z
N MET A 1 -20.34 1.25 -19.06
CA MET A 1 -19.83 2.34 -19.93
C MET A 1 -19.30 3.43 -19.03
N ASN A 2 -18.05 3.85 -19.21
CA ASN A 2 -17.44 4.95 -18.46
C ASN A 2 -17.73 6.32 -19.10
N LEU A 3 -17.37 7.42 -18.41
CA LEU A 3 -17.64 8.79 -18.88
C LEU A 3 -16.99 9.11 -20.25
N LYS A 4 -15.77 8.61 -20.50
CA LYS A 4 -15.07 8.83 -21.77
C LYS A 4 -15.77 8.11 -22.94
N GLU A 5 -16.21 6.88 -22.70
CA GLU A 5 -16.97 6.10 -23.70
C GLU A 5 -18.31 6.72 -23.98
N PHE A 6 -19.03 7.18 -22.95
CA PHE A 6 -20.30 7.89 -23.11
C PHE A 6 -20.12 9.20 -23.88
N SER A 7 -19.10 9.99 -23.54
CA SER A 7 -18.74 11.23 -24.24
C SER A 7 -18.50 11.01 -25.74
N LYS A 8 -17.70 10.00 -26.10
CA LYS A 8 -17.46 9.65 -27.51
C LYS A 8 -18.74 9.25 -28.23
N ARG A 9 -19.65 8.57 -27.55
CA ARG A 9 -20.89 8.04 -28.15
C ARG A 9 -21.93 9.12 -28.42
N ILE A 10 -21.95 10.17 -27.61
CA ILE A 10 -22.93 11.28 -27.78
C ILE A 10 -22.33 12.57 -28.34
N GLY A 11 -20.99 12.59 -28.59
CA GLY A 11 -20.31 13.73 -29.21
C GLY A 11 -20.20 14.97 -28.31
N ILE A 12 -20.34 14.82 -26.98
CA ILE A 12 -20.30 15.93 -26.02
C ILE A 12 -19.06 15.77 -25.11
N ASN A 13 -18.36 16.88 -24.83
CA ASN A 13 -17.16 16.86 -24.00
C ASN A 13 -17.43 16.26 -22.61
N PRO A 14 -16.55 15.39 -22.06
CA PRO A 14 -16.69 14.79 -20.73
C PRO A 14 -16.93 15.79 -19.61
N SER A 15 -16.28 16.96 -19.66
CA SER A 15 -16.47 18.00 -18.65
C SER A 15 -17.90 18.60 -18.70
N THR A 16 -18.45 18.83 -19.89
CA THR A 16 -19.83 19.33 -20.07
C THR A 16 -20.84 18.30 -19.58
N ILE A 17 -20.64 17.01 -19.88
CA ILE A 17 -21.51 15.93 -19.41
C ILE A 17 -21.48 15.86 -17.88
N SER A 18 -20.28 15.86 -17.29
CA SER A 18 -20.12 15.82 -15.83
C SER A 18 -20.80 17.02 -15.15
N ARG A 19 -20.62 18.23 -15.68
CA ARG A 19 -21.21 19.45 -15.12
C ARG A 19 -22.73 19.48 -15.28
N ALA A 20 -23.26 19.00 -16.38
CA ALA A 20 -24.72 18.91 -16.60
C ALA A 20 -25.37 17.89 -15.65
N LEU A 21 -24.76 16.71 -15.47
CA LEU A 21 -25.27 15.67 -14.58
C LEU A 21 -25.14 16.03 -13.09
N ASN A 22 -24.24 16.96 -12.73
CA ASN A 22 -24.07 17.50 -11.38
C ASN A 22 -24.75 18.88 -11.20
N ASP A 23 -25.67 19.23 -12.07
CA ASP A 23 -26.52 20.43 -11.99
C ASP A 23 -25.78 21.77 -11.85
N TYR A 24 -24.61 21.90 -12.48
CA TYR A 24 -23.84 23.16 -12.42
C TYR A 24 -24.61 24.33 -13.05
N PRO A 25 -24.57 25.54 -12.41
CA PRO A 25 -25.39 26.69 -12.85
C PRO A 25 -24.97 27.32 -14.18
N ASP A 26 -23.74 27.04 -14.62
CA ASP A 26 -23.21 27.54 -15.90
C ASP A 26 -23.58 26.66 -17.11
N ILE A 27 -24.30 25.57 -16.89
CA ILE A 27 -24.89 24.73 -17.96
C ILE A 27 -26.37 25.04 -18.08
N SER A 28 -26.82 25.40 -19.32
CA SER A 28 -28.21 25.73 -19.58
C SER A 28 -29.16 24.56 -19.26
N GLN A 29 -30.38 24.85 -18.80
CA GLN A 29 -31.37 23.81 -18.49
C GLN A 29 -31.64 22.91 -19.70
N LYS A 30 -31.70 23.46 -20.88
CA LYS A 30 -31.89 22.72 -22.15
C LYS A 30 -30.77 21.71 -22.39
N THR A 31 -29.52 22.07 -22.09
CA THR A 31 -28.36 21.18 -22.22
C THR A 31 -28.40 20.07 -21.15
N LYS A 32 -28.78 20.39 -19.91
CA LYS A 32 -28.96 19.41 -18.83
C LYS A 32 -30.00 18.36 -19.21
N ASP A 33 -31.17 18.79 -19.66
CA ASP A 33 -32.26 17.89 -20.04
C ASP A 33 -31.87 16.97 -21.21
N THR A 34 -31.13 17.52 -22.18
CA THR A 34 -30.64 16.75 -23.33
C THR A 34 -29.69 15.64 -22.86
N ILE A 35 -28.71 15.99 -22.01
CA ILE A 35 -27.72 15.02 -21.50
C ILE A 35 -28.40 13.97 -20.63
N LEU A 36 -29.37 14.33 -19.78
CA LEU A 36 -30.12 13.38 -18.96
C LEU A 36 -30.93 12.38 -19.82
N LYS A 37 -31.57 12.86 -20.91
CA LYS A 37 -32.28 11.98 -21.88
C LYS A 37 -31.31 11.02 -22.56
N LEU A 38 -30.15 11.49 -23.00
CA LEU A 38 -29.12 10.67 -23.62
C LEU A 38 -28.51 9.64 -22.62
N ALA A 39 -28.30 10.05 -21.38
CA ALA A 39 -27.82 9.14 -20.33
C ALA A 39 -28.80 7.99 -20.09
N LYS A 40 -30.12 8.28 -19.99
CA LYS A 40 -31.17 7.26 -19.92
C LYS A 40 -31.20 6.35 -21.16
N LYS A 41 -31.16 6.93 -22.37
CA LYS A 41 -31.17 6.18 -23.62
C LYS A 41 -30.01 5.19 -23.76
N HIS A 42 -28.82 5.55 -23.25
CA HIS A 42 -27.63 4.73 -23.36
C HIS A 42 -27.30 3.94 -22.06
N SER A 43 -28.27 3.89 -21.12
CA SER A 43 -28.08 3.21 -19.80
C SER A 43 -26.78 3.63 -19.08
N TYR A 44 -26.37 4.89 -19.29
CA TYR A 44 -25.20 5.44 -18.61
C TYR A 44 -25.59 5.85 -17.19
N LYS A 45 -24.94 5.24 -16.21
CA LYS A 45 -25.03 5.65 -14.80
C LYS A 45 -23.72 6.32 -14.41
N PRO A 46 -23.76 7.61 -13.98
CA PRO A 46 -22.58 8.29 -13.44
C PRO A 46 -22.00 7.51 -12.25
N ASN A 47 -20.68 7.54 -12.12
CA ASN A 47 -20.07 7.01 -10.92
C ASN A 47 -20.49 7.87 -9.71
N LEU A 48 -21.22 7.30 -8.77
CA LEU A 48 -21.73 7.99 -7.57
C LEU A 48 -20.62 8.69 -6.76
N SER A 49 -19.42 8.13 -6.76
CA SER A 49 -18.24 8.74 -6.13
C SER A 49 -17.82 10.05 -6.81
N ALA A 50 -18.01 10.17 -8.14
CA ALA A 50 -17.72 11.41 -8.86
C ALA A 50 -18.82 12.48 -8.69
N GLN A 51 -20.08 12.05 -8.47
CA GLN A 51 -21.19 12.98 -8.19
C GLN A 51 -21.07 13.61 -6.80
N SER A 52 -20.61 12.86 -5.79
CA SER A 52 -20.45 13.40 -4.43
C SER A 52 -19.37 14.48 -4.34
N ILE A 53 -18.34 14.45 -5.19
CA ILE A 53 -17.32 15.51 -5.27
C ILE A 53 -17.88 16.82 -5.84
N GLY A 54 -18.82 16.74 -6.81
CA GLY A 54 -19.43 17.91 -7.46
C GLY A 54 -20.49 18.66 -6.62
N SER A 55 -21.15 17.98 -5.69
CA SER A 55 -22.26 18.54 -4.88
C SER A 55 -21.83 19.32 -3.64
N ILE A 56 -20.50 19.46 -3.37
CA ILE A 56 -19.94 20.07 -2.15
C ILE A 56 -19.91 21.60 -2.20
N LYS A 57 -20.83 22.27 -2.89
CA LYS A 57 -20.94 23.75 -2.88
C LYS A 57 -22.10 24.27 -2.05
N SER A 58 -22.31 23.82 -0.82
CA SER A 58 -23.14 24.50 0.16
C SER A 58 -22.30 24.93 1.37
N LYS A 59 -22.63 26.09 1.94
CA LYS A 59 -21.97 26.81 3.04
C LYS A 59 -21.91 26.09 4.40
N THR A 60 -21.94 24.77 4.44
CA THR A 60 -21.74 24.00 5.68
C THR A 60 -20.25 23.68 5.82
N SER A 61 -19.64 24.18 6.87
CA SER A 61 -18.28 23.84 7.23
C SER A 61 -18.20 22.32 7.49
N PHE A 62 -17.43 21.62 6.66
CA PHE A 62 -17.17 20.19 6.87
C PHE A 62 -16.37 20.00 8.16
N LYS A 63 -16.73 18.97 8.91
CA LYS A 63 -16.00 18.59 10.13
C LYS A 63 -15.32 17.25 9.94
N VAL A 64 -14.00 17.23 10.17
CA VAL A 64 -13.15 16.05 9.93
C VAL A 64 -12.47 15.63 11.23
N LEU A 65 -12.56 14.35 11.56
CA LEU A 65 -11.80 13.72 12.64
C LEU A 65 -10.41 13.32 12.12
N ILE A 66 -9.36 13.83 12.76
CA ILE A 66 -7.98 13.38 12.54
C ILE A 66 -7.67 12.37 13.64
N ALA A 67 -7.76 11.07 13.31
CA ALA A 67 -7.66 9.99 14.29
C ALA A 67 -6.21 9.50 14.50
N ASP A 68 -5.31 9.74 13.54
CA ASP A 68 -3.88 9.45 13.64
C ASP A 68 -3.05 10.71 13.39
N LYS A 69 -1.82 10.75 13.92
CA LYS A 69 -0.90 11.87 13.67
C LYS A 69 -0.54 11.97 12.19
N ILE A 70 -0.73 13.13 11.60
CA ILE A 70 -0.32 13.49 10.23
C ILE A 70 0.57 14.73 10.29
N SER A 71 1.24 15.06 9.18
CA SER A 71 2.10 16.26 9.10
C SER A 71 1.33 17.54 9.40
N ASP A 72 1.94 18.44 10.16
CA ASP A 72 1.36 19.75 10.50
C ASP A 72 1.09 20.63 9.26
N ALA A 73 1.84 20.43 8.18
CA ALA A 73 1.59 21.10 6.90
C ALA A 73 0.18 20.82 6.35
N SER A 74 -0.38 19.64 6.62
CA SER A 74 -1.73 19.27 6.22
C SER A 74 -2.80 20.15 6.87
N PHE A 75 -2.58 20.64 8.08
CA PHE A 75 -3.58 21.43 8.80
C PHE A 75 -3.80 22.80 8.18
N LYS A 76 -2.76 23.37 7.54
CA LYS A 76 -2.91 24.60 6.77
C LYS A 76 -3.89 24.42 5.62
N ILE A 77 -3.82 23.28 4.91
CA ILE A 77 -4.72 22.97 3.79
C ILE A 77 -6.18 22.90 4.27
N PHE A 78 -6.45 22.25 5.41
CA PHE A 78 -7.80 22.21 5.99
C PHE A 78 -8.31 23.60 6.34
N LYS A 79 -7.47 24.43 6.99
CA LYS A 79 -7.80 25.81 7.37
C LYS A 79 -8.10 26.69 6.15
N ASP A 80 -7.25 26.63 5.13
CA ASP A 80 -7.38 27.44 3.91
C ASP A 80 -8.66 27.08 3.11
N ASN A 81 -9.19 25.86 3.32
CA ASN A 81 -10.44 25.39 2.70
C ASN A 81 -11.65 25.44 3.64
N ASN A 82 -11.57 26.12 4.80
CA ASN A 82 -12.64 26.26 5.79
C ASN A 82 -13.19 24.89 6.29
N ILE A 83 -12.32 23.88 6.42
CA ILE A 83 -12.66 22.58 6.95
C ILE A 83 -12.31 22.56 8.45
N LEU A 84 -13.31 22.30 9.28
CA LEU A 84 -13.11 22.13 10.72
C LEU A 84 -12.45 20.79 11.02
N ILE A 85 -11.45 20.78 11.87
CA ILE A 85 -10.75 19.56 12.26
C ILE A 85 -10.78 19.37 13.78
N ASP A 86 -11.02 18.13 14.20
CA ASP A 86 -10.80 17.68 15.58
C ASP A 86 -9.66 16.65 15.59
N LYS A 87 -8.60 16.95 16.33
CA LYS A 87 -7.44 16.06 16.49
C LYS A 87 -7.68 15.18 17.73
N LYS A 88 -7.91 13.88 17.54
CA LYS A 88 -8.13 12.91 18.62
C LYS A 88 -7.39 11.62 18.28
N TYR A 89 -6.25 11.41 18.89
CA TYR A 89 -5.37 10.28 18.60
C TYR A 89 -5.57 9.12 19.58
N ASN A 90 -5.14 7.92 19.16
CA ASN A 90 -5.14 6.71 19.98
C ASN A 90 -6.53 6.33 20.51
N LEU A 91 -7.57 6.61 19.74
CA LEU A 91 -8.94 6.23 20.11
C LEU A 91 -9.15 4.72 19.93
N THR A 92 -9.84 4.12 20.88
CA THR A 92 -10.38 2.75 20.71
C THR A 92 -11.55 2.74 19.71
N GLU A 93 -11.92 1.56 19.21
CA GLU A 93 -13.08 1.42 18.31
C GLU A 93 -14.34 2.00 18.95
N ASP A 94 -14.61 1.70 20.23
CA ASP A 94 -15.79 2.18 20.94
C ASP A 94 -15.81 3.71 21.10
N GLN A 95 -14.64 4.30 21.34
CA GLN A 95 -14.52 5.75 21.39
C GLN A 95 -14.82 6.39 20.02
N ILE A 96 -14.35 5.79 18.93
CA ILE A 96 -14.67 6.28 17.58
C ILE A 96 -16.17 6.11 17.31
N LEU A 97 -16.77 4.96 17.64
CA LEU A 97 -18.19 4.70 17.48
C LEU A 97 -19.06 5.73 18.20
N SER A 98 -18.62 6.23 19.36
CA SER A 98 -19.38 7.22 20.15
C SER A 98 -19.41 8.61 19.52
N ILE A 99 -18.44 8.95 18.65
CA ILE A 99 -18.28 10.32 18.12
C ILE A 99 -18.41 10.43 16.61
N ILE A 100 -18.26 9.33 15.85
CA ILE A 100 -18.11 9.37 14.38
C ILE A 100 -19.30 10.01 13.66
N SER A 101 -20.51 9.92 14.22
CA SER A 101 -21.72 10.54 13.65
C SER A 101 -21.67 12.08 13.64
N ASN A 102 -20.71 12.71 14.32
CA ASN A 102 -20.50 14.14 14.33
C ASN A 102 -19.59 14.65 13.20
N TYR A 103 -19.02 13.75 12.38
CA TYR A 103 -18.03 14.08 11.38
C TYR A 103 -18.47 13.73 9.97
N ASP A 104 -18.09 14.59 9.03
CA ASP A 104 -18.30 14.40 7.59
C ASP A 104 -17.13 13.63 6.94
N GLY A 105 -15.96 13.62 7.59
CA GLY A 105 -14.77 12.91 7.16
C GLY A 105 -13.94 12.38 8.33
N ILE A 106 -13.15 11.35 8.05
CA ILE A 106 -12.13 10.84 8.98
C ILE A 106 -10.81 10.67 8.24
N VAL A 107 -9.71 11.12 8.87
CA VAL A 107 -8.35 10.89 8.40
C VAL A 107 -7.66 9.92 9.33
N VAL A 108 -7.11 8.86 8.76
CA VAL A 108 -6.40 7.80 9.48
C VAL A 108 -5.04 7.51 8.84
N ARG A 109 -4.17 6.82 9.57
CA ARG A 109 -2.98 6.15 9.06
C ARG A 109 -3.11 4.64 9.30
N SER A 110 -2.06 3.98 9.76
CA SER A 110 -2.06 2.54 10.01
C SER A 110 -2.61 2.14 11.38
N SER A 111 -2.57 3.04 12.37
CA SER A 111 -2.94 2.72 13.76
C SER A 111 -4.43 2.58 13.95
N THR A 112 -5.23 3.42 13.29
CA THR A 112 -6.69 3.43 13.42
C THR A 112 -7.33 2.53 12.35
N LYS A 113 -8.19 1.61 12.79
CA LYS A 113 -9.02 0.78 11.89
C LYS A 113 -10.39 1.43 11.71
N VAL A 114 -10.83 1.62 10.46
CA VAL A 114 -12.18 2.07 10.12
C VAL A 114 -13.00 0.85 9.71
N THR A 115 -13.57 0.21 10.71
CA THR A 115 -14.29 -1.05 10.55
C THR A 115 -15.69 -0.84 9.98
N LYS A 116 -16.33 -1.94 9.54
CA LYS A 116 -17.73 -1.97 9.14
C LYS A 116 -18.64 -1.29 10.17
N LYS A 117 -18.44 -1.58 11.46
CA LYS A 117 -19.26 -1.00 12.56
C LYS A 117 -19.17 0.52 12.59
N ILE A 118 -17.96 1.08 12.45
CA ILE A 118 -17.73 2.54 12.43
C ILE A 118 -18.44 3.17 11.24
N ILE A 119 -18.31 2.56 10.06
CA ILE A 119 -18.91 3.05 8.83
C ILE A 119 -20.43 3.01 8.91
N GLU A 120 -21.01 1.91 9.41
CA GLU A 120 -22.46 1.75 9.54
C GLU A 120 -23.06 2.69 10.59
N LYS A 121 -22.33 2.98 11.67
CA LYS A 121 -22.78 3.88 12.74
C LYS A 121 -22.87 5.33 12.28
N SER A 122 -22.06 5.75 11.33
CA SER A 122 -22.04 7.15 10.89
C SER A 122 -23.12 7.43 9.83
N ASN A 123 -23.94 8.45 10.08
CA ASN A 123 -24.92 8.95 9.12
C ASN A 123 -24.42 10.17 8.32
N ARG A 124 -23.27 10.74 8.70
CA ARG A 124 -22.71 11.97 8.08
C ARG A 124 -21.45 11.72 7.28
N LEU A 125 -20.75 10.60 7.51
CA LEU A 125 -19.47 10.33 6.91
C LEU A 125 -19.56 10.25 5.38
N LYS A 126 -18.78 11.07 4.69
CA LYS A 126 -18.72 11.17 3.23
C LYS A 126 -17.37 10.72 2.69
N VAL A 127 -16.32 10.90 3.50
CA VAL A 127 -14.94 10.65 3.08
C VAL A 127 -14.16 9.95 4.20
N ILE A 128 -13.42 8.93 3.82
CA ILE A 128 -12.38 8.29 4.63
C ILE A 128 -11.06 8.51 3.89
N ALA A 129 -10.14 9.29 4.47
CA ALA A 129 -8.84 9.54 3.90
C ALA A 129 -7.77 8.77 4.69
N ARG A 130 -7.03 7.91 4.00
CA ARG A 130 -5.89 7.21 4.59
C ARG A 130 -4.59 7.88 4.14
N ALA A 131 -3.88 8.51 5.08
CA ALA A 131 -2.55 9.07 4.83
C ALA A 131 -1.52 7.94 4.74
N GLY A 132 -1.38 7.36 3.53
CA GLY A 132 -0.51 6.25 3.18
C GLY A 132 -1.03 5.47 1.98
N VAL A 133 -0.33 4.40 1.57
CA VAL A 133 -0.60 3.66 0.32
C VAL A 133 -1.73 2.64 0.47
N GLY A 134 -1.61 1.72 1.40
CA GLY A 134 -2.61 0.67 1.58
C GLY A 134 -3.88 1.18 2.26
N VAL A 135 -4.98 0.48 2.08
CA VAL A 135 -6.27 0.78 2.72
C VAL A 135 -6.79 -0.43 3.53
N ASP A 136 -5.90 -1.30 3.92
CA ASP A 136 -6.21 -2.58 4.59
C ASP A 136 -6.90 -2.39 5.95
N ASN A 137 -6.70 -1.23 6.56
CA ASN A 137 -7.36 -0.85 7.82
C ASN A 137 -8.72 -0.15 7.63
N VAL A 138 -9.24 -0.10 6.39
CA VAL A 138 -10.55 0.48 6.05
C VAL A 138 -11.41 -0.59 5.41
N ASP A 139 -12.65 -0.77 5.87
CA ASP A 139 -13.63 -1.62 5.19
C ASP A 139 -14.16 -0.90 3.93
N VAL A 140 -13.40 -1.04 2.85
CA VAL A 140 -13.68 -0.38 1.56
C VAL A 140 -15.01 -0.85 0.98
N VAL A 141 -15.36 -2.13 1.16
CA VAL A 141 -16.61 -2.70 0.63
C VAL A 141 -17.82 -2.01 1.27
N THR A 142 -17.84 -1.92 2.59
CA THR A 142 -18.93 -1.24 3.31
C THR A 142 -18.96 0.26 2.98
N ALA A 143 -17.80 0.92 2.88
CA ALA A 143 -17.72 2.34 2.50
C ALA A 143 -18.31 2.56 1.10
N THR A 144 -17.93 1.74 0.12
CA THR A 144 -18.44 1.82 -1.26
C THR A 144 -19.95 1.61 -1.31
N ASN A 145 -20.47 0.60 -0.61
CA ASN A 145 -21.92 0.31 -0.57
C ASN A 145 -22.74 1.46 0.05
N ARG A 146 -22.12 2.27 0.90
CA ARG A 146 -22.74 3.47 1.49
C ARG A 146 -22.45 4.76 0.75
N GLY A 147 -21.75 4.70 -0.39
CA GLY A 147 -21.38 5.88 -1.17
C GLY A 147 -20.33 6.77 -0.49
N ILE A 148 -19.56 6.23 0.46
CA ILE A 148 -18.49 6.93 1.15
C ILE A 148 -17.20 6.80 0.33
N ILE A 149 -16.55 7.94 0.05
CA ILE A 149 -15.31 7.99 -0.72
C ILE A 149 -14.15 7.53 0.17
N VAL A 150 -13.37 6.55 -0.30
CA VAL A 150 -12.11 6.16 0.33
C VAL A 150 -10.96 6.69 -0.52
N MET A 151 -10.09 7.49 0.11
CA MET A 151 -8.92 8.11 -0.52
C MET A 151 -7.64 7.64 0.15
N ASN A 152 -6.57 7.52 -0.62
CA ASN A 152 -5.23 7.22 -0.11
C ASN A 152 -4.17 8.06 -0.84
N SER A 153 -2.89 7.94 -0.41
CA SER A 153 -1.75 8.65 -0.99
C SER A 153 -0.79 7.65 -1.67
N PRO A 154 -1.11 7.11 -2.86
CA PRO A 154 -0.39 5.98 -3.44
C PRO A 154 1.01 6.31 -3.95
N GLN A 155 1.34 7.56 -4.19
CA GLN A 155 2.63 7.98 -4.76
C GLN A 155 3.62 8.51 -3.71
N SER A 156 3.15 9.02 -2.57
CA SER A 156 3.96 9.76 -1.61
C SER A 156 5.03 8.91 -0.89
N THR A 157 4.85 7.59 -0.82
CA THR A 157 5.73 6.72 -0.05
C THR A 157 6.38 5.61 -0.88
N SER A 158 6.17 5.59 -2.20
CA SER A 158 6.70 4.52 -3.05
C SER A 158 8.22 4.46 -3.02
N ARG A 159 8.88 5.62 -3.18
CA ARG A 159 10.34 5.74 -3.12
C ARG A 159 10.87 5.33 -1.74
N THR A 160 10.29 5.87 -0.68
CA THR A 160 10.67 5.58 0.71
C THR A 160 10.61 4.09 1.04
N THR A 161 9.50 3.44 0.68
CA THR A 161 9.32 2.00 0.91
C THR A 161 10.29 1.16 0.07
N ALA A 162 10.58 1.59 -1.17
CA ALA A 162 11.56 0.92 -2.01
C ALA A 162 12.97 1.02 -1.42
N GLU A 163 13.37 2.20 -0.93
CA GLU A 163 14.66 2.39 -0.26
C GLU A 163 14.76 1.54 1.01
N HIS A 164 13.68 1.44 1.78
CA HIS A 164 13.66 0.56 2.96
C HIS A 164 13.83 -0.91 2.56
N ALA A 165 13.13 -1.39 1.53
CA ALA A 165 13.28 -2.77 1.04
C ALA A 165 14.72 -3.06 0.59
N ILE A 166 15.35 -2.16 -0.14
CA ILE A 166 16.75 -2.28 -0.55
C ILE A 166 17.70 -2.19 0.66
N SER A 167 17.40 -1.37 1.67
CA SER A 167 18.17 -1.32 2.92
C SER A 167 18.14 -2.66 3.66
N LEU A 168 17.00 -3.36 3.65
CA LEU A 168 16.88 -4.71 4.19
C LEU A 168 17.69 -5.72 3.36
N VAL A 169 17.71 -5.60 2.02
CA VAL A 169 18.57 -6.41 1.15
C VAL A 169 20.05 -6.21 1.52
N PHE A 170 20.52 -4.97 1.67
CA PHE A 170 21.90 -4.68 2.12
C PHE A 170 22.17 -5.21 3.50
N SER A 171 21.22 -5.07 4.42
CA SER A 171 21.35 -5.55 5.79
C SER A 171 21.54 -7.06 5.86
N LEU A 172 20.82 -7.83 5.04
CA LEU A 172 20.98 -9.27 4.88
C LEU A 172 22.30 -9.62 4.19
N ALA A 173 22.59 -9.00 3.05
CA ALA A 173 23.80 -9.28 2.25
C ALA A 173 25.07 -9.03 3.04
N ARG A 174 25.09 -7.99 3.87
CA ARG A 174 26.27 -7.56 4.62
C ARG A 174 26.19 -7.91 6.11
N LYS A 175 25.10 -8.57 6.57
CA LYS A 175 24.86 -8.99 7.97
C LYS A 175 24.97 -7.84 8.97
N ILE A 176 24.60 -6.61 8.57
CA ILE A 176 24.87 -5.38 9.33
C ILE A 176 24.30 -5.41 10.74
N PRO A 177 23.01 -5.75 11.00
CA PRO A 177 22.45 -5.76 12.35
C PRO A 177 23.13 -6.77 13.28
N PHE A 178 23.51 -7.93 12.73
CA PHE A 178 24.16 -9.00 13.50
C PHE A 178 25.60 -8.59 13.87
N ALA A 179 26.36 -8.01 12.93
CA ALA A 179 27.70 -7.51 13.18
C ALA A 179 27.70 -6.36 14.18
N HIS A 180 26.74 -5.43 14.05
CA HIS A 180 26.53 -4.35 15.02
C HIS A 180 26.28 -4.91 16.43
N HIS A 181 25.33 -5.84 16.55
CA HIS A 181 24.98 -6.45 17.83
C HIS A 181 26.18 -7.14 18.49
N SER A 182 26.98 -7.91 17.75
CA SER A 182 28.21 -8.52 18.24
C SER A 182 29.22 -7.48 18.74
N THR A 183 29.44 -6.40 17.96
CA THR A 183 30.43 -5.38 18.27
C THR A 183 30.07 -4.58 19.54
N ILE A 184 28.79 -4.19 19.74
CA ILE A 184 28.38 -3.52 20.98
C ILE A 184 28.50 -4.40 22.20
N GLN A 185 28.47 -5.73 22.04
CA GLN A 185 28.76 -6.70 23.08
C GLN A 185 30.28 -6.90 23.29
N LYS A 186 31.13 -6.03 22.71
CA LYS A 186 32.61 -6.07 22.80
C LYS A 186 33.25 -7.32 22.19
N LYS A 187 32.55 -7.98 21.24
CA LYS A 187 33.08 -9.10 20.47
C LYS A 187 33.66 -8.60 19.15
N TRP A 188 34.71 -9.26 18.66
CA TRP A 188 35.37 -8.93 17.40
C TRP A 188 35.38 -10.15 16.47
N GLU A 189 34.19 -10.55 15.99
CA GLU A 189 33.92 -11.82 15.30
C GLU A 189 33.86 -11.64 13.78
N LYS A 190 34.84 -10.97 13.16
CA LYS A 190 34.88 -10.56 11.76
C LYS A 190 34.53 -11.70 10.80
N GLU A 191 35.04 -12.90 11.04
CA GLU A 191 34.87 -14.05 10.13
C GLU A 191 33.40 -14.55 10.06
N LEU A 192 32.59 -14.33 11.11
CA LEU A 192 31.20 -14.73 11.16
C LEU A 192 30.33 -13.84 10.25
N PHE A 193 30.80 -12.63 9.95
CA PHE A 193 30.03 -11.61 9.23
C PHE A 193 30.50 -11.40 7.79
N LYS A 194 31.20 -12.40 7.21
CA LYS A 194 31.50 -12.39 5.77
C LYS A 194 30.20 -12.33 4.98
N GLY A 195 30.03 -11.24 4.21
CA GLY A 195 28.85 -10.97 3.39
C GLY A 195 29.03 -11.33 1.93
N ILE A 196 28.06 -10.93 1.11
CA ILE A 196 28.08 -11.06 -0.35
C ILE A 196 27.90 -9.68 -0.99
N GLU A 197 28.39 -9.53 -2.23
CA GLU A 197 28.13 -8.36 -3.09
C GLU A 197 26.81 -8.50 -3.80
N LEU A 198 26.17 -7.35 -4.13
CA LEU A 198 24.91 -7.33 -4.87
C LEU A 198 25.10 -7.33 -6.39
N LYS A 199 26.23 -6.82 -6.87
CA LYS A 199 26.57 -6.83 -8.30
C LYS A 199 26.41 -8.22 -8.90
N SER A 200 25.74 -8.30 -10.04
CA SER A 200 25.43 -9.53 -10.78
C SER A 200 24.57 -10.57 -10.01
N LYS A 201 24.07 -10.26 -8.80
CA LYS A 201 23.05 -11.07 -8.13
C LYS A 201 21.68 -10.80 -8.73
N THR A 202 20.81 -11.77 -8.64
CA THR A 202 19.44 -11.65 -9.12
C THR A 202 18.52 -11.30 -7.97
N ILE A 203 17.79 -10.19 -8.11
CA ILE A 203 16.63 -9.89 -7.26
C ILE A 203 15.34 -10.24 -7.99
N GLY A 204 14.53 -11.08 -7.35
CA GLY A 204 13.20 -11.44 -7.83
C GLY A 204 12.13 -10.62 -7.14
N LEU A 205 11.35 -9.90 -7.91
CA LEU A 205 10.25 -9.08 -7.42
C LEU A 205 8.94 -9.81 -7.60
N VAL A 206 8.24 -10.03 -6.51
CA VAL A 206 6.89 -10.59 -6.51
C VAL A 206 5.91 -9.43 -6.35
N GLY A 207 5.39 -8.96 -7.50
CA GLY A 207 4.67 -7.69 -7.65
C GLY A 207 5.57 -6.54 -8.12
N CYS A 208 5.11 -5.78 -9.13
CA CYS A 208 5.86 -4.68 -9.70
C CYS A 208 5.00 -3.43 -9.93
N GLY A 209 4.12 -3.11 -8.95
CA GLY A 209 3.41 -1.84 -8.90
C GLY A 209 4.36 -0.66 -8.64
N ASN A 210 3.85 0.43 -8.08
CA ASN A 210 4.64 1.64 -7.83
C ASN A 210 5.93 1.37 -7.02
N ILE A 211 5.83 0.60 -5.93
CA ILE A 211 6.98 0.30 -5.06
C ILE A 211 7.94 -0.67 -5.76
N GLY A 212 7.42 -1.78 -6.33
CA GLY A 212 8.25 -2.76 -7.01
C GLY A 212 9.03 -2.18 -8.19
N SER A 213 8.43 -1.25 -8.94
CA SER A 213 9.10 -0.54 -10.03
C SER A 213 10.25 0.37 -9.52
N GLU A 214 10.09 1.02 -8.37
CA GLU A 214 11.17 1.78 -7.73
C GLU A 214 12.29 0.85 -7.23
N VAL A 215 11.94 -0.31 -6.64
CA VAL A 215 12.93 -1.32 -6.23
C VAL A 215 13.70 -1.83 -7.45
N ALA A 216 13.01 -2.13 -8.56
CA ALA A 216 13.66 -2.55 -9.81
C ALA A 216 14.69 -1.51 -10.27
N ARG A 217 14.32 -0.23 -10.30
CA ARG A 217 15.20 0.87 -10.71
C ARG A 217 16.44 1.00 -9.81
N ILE A 218 16.26 0.92 -8.48
CA ILE A 218 17.39 0.97 -7.55
C ILE A 218 18.27 -0.27 -7.72
N ALA A 219 17.70 -1.47 -7.83
CA ALA A 219 18.45 -2.69 -8.02
C ALA A 219 19.30 -2.68 -9.32
N LYS A 220 18.76 -2.12 -10.41
CA LYS A 220 19.50 -1.93 -11.66
C LYS A 220 20.68 -0.99 -11.48
N SER A 221 20.54 0.11 -10.71
CA SER A 221 21.65 1.01 -10.41
C SER A 221 22.76 0.37 -9.56
N LEU A 222 22.44 -0.75 -8.87
CA LEU A 222 23.38 -1.58 -8.14
C LEU A 222 23.97 -2.73 -9.01
N GLU A 223 23.73 -2.70 -10.31
CA GLU A 223 24.18 -3.71 -11.28
C GLU A 223 23.62 -5.12 -10.97
N MET A 224 22.42 -5.20 -10.38
CA MET A 224 21.69 -6.45 -10.16
C MET A 224 20.91 -6.87 -11.41
N ASN A 225 20.71 -8.18 -11.57
CA ASN A 225 19.69 -8.70 -12.48
C ASN A 225 18.33 -8.64 -11.80
N VAL A 226 17.29 -8.23 -12.55
CA VAL A 226 15.93 -8.08 -12.01
C VAL A 226 14.98 -8.99 -12.75
N MET A 227 14.35 -9.92 -12.02
CA MET A 227 13.26 -10.79 -12.49
C MET A 227 11.96 -10.36 -11.82
N VAL A 228 10.85 -10.37 -12.55
CA VAL A 228 9.57 -9.87 -12.06
C VAL A 228 8.46 -10.90 -12.32
N TYR A 229 7.75 -11.24 -11.26
CA TYR A 229 6.43 -11.85 -11.33
C TYR A 229 5.36 -10.82 -11.02
N ASP A 230 4.57 -10.45 -12.02
CA ASP A 230 3.35 -9.65 -11.86
C ASP A 230 2.32 -10.11 -12.90
N PRO A 231 1.17 -10.68 -12.47
CA PRO A 231 0.17 -11.20 -13.40
C PRO A 231 -0.61 -10.10 -14.13
N PHE A 232 -0.53 -8.84 -13.69
CA PHE A 232 -1.32 -7.74 -14.23
C PHE A 232 -0.52 -6.82 -15.15
N LEU A 233 0.82 -6.87 -15.09
CA LEU A 233 1.67 -6.06 -15.96
C LEU A 233 2.03 -6.81 -17.24
N SER A 234 2.04 -6.08 -18.36
CA SER A 234 2.52 -6.63 -19.65
C SER A 234 4.04 -6.83 -19.64
N ALA A 235 4.55 -7.65 -20.56
CA ALA A 235 5.98 -7.86 -20.72
C ALA A 235 6.70 -6.57 -21.07
N GLU A 236 6.16 -5.80 -22.01
CA GLU A 236 6.74 -4.53 -22.47
C GLU A 236 6.89 -3.52 -21.31
N LYS A 237 5.92 -3.52 -20.37
CA LYS A 237 6.00 -2.65 -19.20
C LYS A 237 7.12 -3.06 -18.26
N ILE A 238 7.35 -4.35 -18.07
CA ILE A 238 8.44 -4.87 -17.22
C ILE A 238 9.78 -4.67 -17.91
N GLU A 239 9.89 -4.95 -19.21
CA GLU A 239 11.09 -4.72 -20.02
C GLU A 239 11.50 -3.25 -20.05
N SER A 240 10.54 -2.32 -20.00
CA SER A 240 10.83 -0.87 -19.90
C SER A 240 11.55 -0.48 -18.58
N LEU A 241 11.59 -1.39 -17.59
CA LEU A 241 12.37 -1.24 -16.35
C LEU A 241 13.72 -1.96 -16.42
N ASP A 242 14.12 -2.45 -17.61
CA ASP A 242 15.29 -3.30 -17.80
C ASP A 242 15.24 -4.56 -16.88
N ALA A 243 14.05 -5.17 -16.79
CA ALA A 243 13.75 -6.35 -15.99
C ALA A 243 13.11 -7.46 -16.84
N GLU A 244 13.28 -8.70 -16.42
CA GLU A 244 12.73 -9.88 -17.09
C GLU A 244 11.37 -10.26 -16.46
N LYS A 245 10.33 -10.40 -17.31
CA LYS A 245 9.05 -10.96 -16.87
C LYS A 245 9.16 -12.47 -16.74
N SER A 246 8.79 -13.01 -15.59
CA SER A 246 8.93 -14.43 -15.28
C SER A 246 7.72 -14.98 -14.51
N SER A 247 7.58 -16.31 -14.47
CA SER A 247 6.63 -16.96 -13.58
C SER A 247 7.07 -16.85 -12.12
N LEU A 248 6.14 -17.01 -11.17
CA LEU A 248 6.50 -17.03 -9.74
C LEU A 248 7.55 -18.12 -9.45
N ASP A 249 7.40 -19.29 -10.04
CA ASP A 249 8.31 -20.42 -9.85
C ASP A 249 9.72 -20.10 -10.34
N GLU A 250 9.86 -19.45 -11.49
CA GLU A 250 11.18 -19.04 -12.03
C GLU A 250 11.81 -17.95 -11.16
N VAL A 251 11.00 -16.96 -10.72
CA VAL A 251 11.47 -15.94 -9.77
C VAL A 251 12.04 -16.58 -8.50
N LEU A 252 11.30 -17.53 -7.90
CA LEU A 252 11.76 -18.20 -6.68
C LEU A 252 13.03 -19.02 -6.91
N LYS A 253 13.11 -19.75 -8.01
CA LYS A 253 14.19 -20.68 -8.32
C LYS A 253 15.51 -19.98 -8.68
N HIS A 254 15.45 -18.82 -9.34
CA HIS A 254 16.63 -18.19 -9.91
C HIS A 254 17.11 -16.96 -9.13
N SER A 255 16.32 -16.45 -8.17
CA SER A 255 16.71 -15.25 -7.40
C SER A 255 17.65 -15.56 -6.24
N ASP A 256 18.57 -14.65 -5.99
CA ASP A 256 19.41 -14.61 -4.79
C ASP A 256 18.71 -13.84 -3.67
N PHE A 257 17.88 -12.86 -4.04
CA PHE A 257 16.98 -12.15 -3.14
C PHE A 257 15.56 -12.18 -3.72
N VAL A 258 14.57 -12.56 -2.92
CA VAL A 258 13.16 -12.45 -3.30
C VAL A 258 12.52 -11.36 -2.46
N SER A 259 11.92 -10.35 -3.08
CA SER A 259 11.29 -9.22 -2.42
C SER A 259 9.83 -9.08 -2.82
N LEU A 260 8.94 -8.95 -1.81
CA LEU A 260 7.49 -8.92 -2.01
C LEU A 260 6.98 -7.48 -2.07
N HIS A 261 6.16 -7.17 -3.09
CA HIS A 261 5.57 -5.85 -3.33
C HIS A 261 4.10 -5.96 -3.78
N LEU A 262 3.36 -6.85 -3.13
CA LEU A 262 1.96 -7.15 -3.41
C LEU A 262 1.02 -6.57 -2.34
N PRO A 263 -0.23 -6.24 -2.67
CA PRO A 263 -1.27 -6.07 -1.66
C PRO A 263 -1.66 -7.43 -1.06
N LEU A 264 -2.13 -7.42 0.20
CA LEU A 264 -2.74 -8.60 0.80
C LEU A 264 -4.19 -8.72 0.30
N THR A 265 -4.47 -9.84 -0.34
CA THR A 265 -5.80 -10.22 -0.85
C THR A 265 -6.06 -11.69 -0.56
N ILE A 266 -7.25 -12.18 -0.83
CA ILE A 266 -7.56 -13.61 -0.72
C ILE A 266 -6.64 -14.47 -1.60
N ASN A 267 -6.19 -13.95 -2.76
CA ASN A 267 -5.35 -14.66 -3.71
C ASN A 267 -3.85 -14.54 -3.40
N THR A 268 -3.44 -13.54 -2.61
CA THR A 268 -2.03 -13.30 -2.27
C THR A 268 -1.71 -13.71 -0.83
N LYS A 269 -2.72 -14.04 -0.03
CA LYS A 269 -2.52 -14.56 1.32
C LYS A 269 -1.70 -15.86 1.26
N ASN A 270 -0.61 -15.90 2.04
CA ASN A 270 0.32 -17.04 2.09
C ASN A 270 0.86 -17.45 0.70
N ILE A 271 0.99 -16.47 -0.22
CA ILE A 271 1.57 -16.70 -1.54
C ILE A 271 2.99 -17.27 -1.41
N ILE A 272 3.70 -16.97 -0.35
CA ILE A 272 4.95 -17.59 0.05
C ILE A 272 4.68 -18.44 1.30
N ASN A 273 4.67 -19.74 1.10
CA ASN A 273 4.57 -20.75 2.14
C ASN A 273 5.73 -21.74 2.00
N LEU A 274 5.77 -22.81 2.80
CA LEU A 274 6.88 -23.77 2.81
C LEU A 274 7.13 -24.42 1.44
N LYS A 275 6.06 -24.65 0.65
CA LYS A 275 6.20 -25.22 -0.72
C LYS A 275 6.95 -24.26 -1.64
N GLN A 276 6.65 -22.95 -1.56
CA GLN A 276 7.33 -21.93 -2.35
C GLN A 276 8.76 -21.72 -1.84
N ILE A 277 8.99 -21.66 -0.53
CA ILE A 277 10.33 -21.49 0.03
C ILE A 277 11.26 -22.65 -0.37
N LYS A 278 10.74 -23.88 -0.44
CA LYS A 278 11.53 -25.04 -0.91
C LYS A 278 11.99 -24.95 -2.37
N LYS A 279 11.40 -24.07 -3.19
CA LYS A 279 11.83 -23.82 -4.57
C LYS A 279 12.98 -22.80 -4.65
N MET A 280 13.19 -22.03 -3.58
CA MET A 280 14.23 -21.01 -3.52
C MET A 280 15.63 -21.65 -3.41
N LYS A 281 16.65 -20.89 -3.81
CA LYS A 281 18.03 -21.28 -3.59
C LYS A 281 18.32 -21.36 -2.08
N LYS A 282 19.07 -22.35 -1.63
CA LYS A 282 19.52 -22.44 -0.22
C LYS A 282 20.33 -21.22 0.21
N THR A 283 20.98 -20.56 -0.74
CA THR A 283 21.79 -19.36 -0.54
C THR A 283 20.98 -18.06 -0.60
N SER A 284 19.68 -18.13 -0.88
CA SER A 284 18.83 -16.95 -1.10
C SER A 284 18.30 -16.34 0.19
N TYR A 285 17.76 -15.15 0.03
CA TYR A 285 17.14 -14.36 1.09
C TYR A 285 15.70 -13.96 0.69
N LEU A 286 14.83 -13.83 1.68
CA LEU A 286 13.44 -13.41 1.50
C LEU A 286 13.20 -12.07 2.21
N VAL A 287 12.63 -11.08 1.51
CA VAL A 287 12.33 -9.74 2.05
C VAL A 287 10.84 -9.44 1.91
N ASN A 288 10.21 -8.99 2.99
CA ASN A 288 8.84 -8.51 2.98
C ASN A 288 8.72 -7.16 3.72
N ALA A 289 8.62 -6.09 2.95
CA ALA A 289 8.26 -4.75 3.40
C ALA A 289 6.92 -4.28 2.79
N ALA A 290 6.05 -5.24 2.38
CA ALA A 290 4.77 -4.97 1.75
C ALA A 290 3.60 -5.12 2.71
N ARG A 291 3.21 -6.37 3.03
CA ARG A 291 2.10 -6.68 3.95
C ARG A 291 2.37 -7.95 4.73
N GLY A 292 1.99 -7.97 6.01
CA GLY A 292 1.86 -9.21 6.77
C GLY A 292 0.84 -10.15 6.14
N GLY A 293 1.01 -11.46 6.33
CA GLY A 293 0.14 -12.49 5.75
C GLY A 293 0.42 -12.83 4.28
N LEU A 294 1.37 -12.16 3.59
CA LEU A 294 1.88 -12.60 2.29
C LEU A 294 2.79 -13.82 2.44
N ILE A 295 3.51 -13.91 3.55
CA ILE A 295 4.32 -15.05 3.95
C ILE A 295 3.58 -15.75 5.09
N ASN A 296 3.50 -17.09 5.04
CA ASN A 296 3.11 -17.85 6.22
C ASN A 296 4.25 -17.84 7.22
N GLU A 297 4.08 -17.17 8.37
CA GLU A 297 5.15 -16.95 9.36
C GLU A 297 5.61 -18.26 10.03
N ASN A 298 4.72 -19.24 10.23
CA ASN A 298 5.08 -20.54 10.77
C ASN A 298 5.94 -21.33 9.77
N ASP A 299 5.59 -21.32 8.50
CA ASP A 299 6.36 -21.95 7.43
C ASP A 299 7.73 -21.31 7.26
N LEU A 300 7.79 -19.97 7.37
CA LEU A 300 9.05 -19.23 7.35
C LEU A 300 9.95 -19.62 8.55
N HIS A 301 9.38 -19.70 9.75
CA HIS A 301 10.12 -20.15 10.93
C HIS A 301 10.72 -21.55 10.69
N ILE A 302 9.93 -22.51 10.20
CA ILE A 302 10.41 -23.86 9.86
C ILE A 302 11.54 -23.80 8.83
N ALA A 303 11.37 -22.99 7.80
CA ALA A 303 12.34 -22.88 6.71
C ALA A 303 13.69 -22.30 7.19
N LEU A 304 13.65 -21.23 7.99
CA LEU A 304 14.85 -20.57 8.52
C LEU A 304 15.57 -21.46 9.54
N LYS A 305 14.82 -22.09 10.45
CA LYS A 305 15.38 -23.03 11.45
C LYS A 305 16.07 -24.21 10.77
N ASN A 306 15.51 -24.72 9.69
CA ASN A 306 16.09 -25.84 8.92
C ASN A 306 17.06 -25.37 7.82
N LYS A 307 17.40 -24.09 7.75
CA LYS A 307 18.33 -23.50 6.76
C LYS A 307 17.96 -23.85 5.30
N LEU A 308 16.66 -23.86 4.98
CA LEU A 308 16.18 -24.04 3.61
C LEU A 308 16.50 -22.83 2.73
N ILE A 309 16.60 -21.65 3.35
CA ILE A 309 17.14 -20.40 2.79
C ILE A 309 18.14 -19.81 3.80
N THR A 310 18.97 -18.89 3.36
CA THR A 310 20.03 -18.29 4.23
C THR A 310 19.44 -17.39 5.30
N GLY A 311 18.43 -16.59 4.96
CA GLY A 311 17.84 -15.64 5.92
C GLY A 311 16.62 -14.92 5.35
N ALA A 312 15.98 -14.12 6.20
CA ALA A 312 14.87 -13.27 5.80
C ALA A 312 14.91 -11.89 6.49
N ALA A 313 14.21 -10.91 5.92
CA ALA A 313 13.95 -9.63 6.56
C ALA A 313 12.47 -9.28 6.43
N LEU A 314 11.81 -9.01 7.54
CA LEU A 314 10.39 -8.66 7.61
C LEU A 314 10.23 -7.30 8.28
N ASP A 315 9.52 -6.41 7.61
CA ASP A 315 9.06 -5.13 8.15
C ASP A 315 7.58 -5.14 8.55
N VAL A 316 6.86 -6.21 8.17
CA VAL A 316 5.41 -6.35 8.33
C VAL A 316 5.05 -7.77 8.78
N PHE A 317 3.96 -7.90 9.55
CA PHE A 317 3.61 -9.16 10.23
C PHE A 317 2.12 -9.46 10.14
N GLU A 318 1.75 -10.75 10.27
CA GLU A 318 0.34 -11.17 10.32
C GLU A 318 -0.43 -10.49 11.45
N SER A 319 0.25 -10.21 12.56
CA SER A 319 -0.29 -9.44 13.68
C SER A 319 0.70 -8.36 14.10
N GLU A 320 0.26 -7.11 14.06
CA GLU A 320 1.04 -5.94 14.48
C GLU A 320 0.38 -5.25 15.68
N PRO A 321 1.13 -4.91 16.74
CA PRO A 321 2.56 -5.15 16.96
C PRO A 321 2.93 -6.62 17.10
N LEU A 322 4.11 -7.02 16.60
CA LEU A 322 4.63 -8.38 16.72
C LEU A 322 4.90 -8.72 18.19
N LYS A 323 4.09 -9.62 18.75
CA LYS A 323 4.21 -10.10 20.13
C LYS A 323 4.28 -11.62 20.13
N ASN A 324 5.16 -12.18 20.99
CA ASN A 324 5.24 -13.63 21.23
C ASN A 324 5.37 -14.47 19.94
N SER A 325 6.14 -13.99 18.95
CA SER A 325 6.35 -14.69 17.70
C SER A 325 7.51 -15.68 17.77
N LEU A 326 7.37 -16.83 17.13
CA LEU A 326 8.45 -17.81 16.94
C LEU A 326 9.64 -17.21 16.17
N LEU A 327 9.42 -16.18 15.37
CA LEU A 327 10.45 -15.48 14.60
C LEU A 327 11.51 -14.83 15.51
N HIS A 328 11.16 -14.45 16.74
CA HIS A 328 12.11 -13.86 17.70
C HIS A 328 13.22 -14.83 18.14
N SER A 329 13.02 -16.14 17.95
CA SER A 329 13.98 -17.16 18.34
C SER A 329 15.06 -17.45 17.28
N LEU A 330 14.98 -16.79 16.11
CA LEU A 330 15.86 -17.04 14.98
C LEU A 330 17.02 -16.04 14.95
N ASP A 331 18.19 -16.53 14.57
CA ASP A 331 19.43 -15.76 14.43
C ASP A 331 19.73 -15.32 12.99
N ASN A 332 18.92 -15.76 12.03
CA ASN A 332 19.05 -15.49 10.60
C ASN A 332 17.86 -14.70 10.02
N ILE A 333 17.22 -13.88 10.86
CA ILE A 333 16.12 -12.99 10.47
C ILE A 333 16.39 -11.56 10.95
N ILE A 334 15.96 -10.59 10.13
CA ILE A 334 15.91 -9.16 10.50
C ILE A 334 14.45 -8.78 10.63
N LEU A 335 14.08 -8.15 11.74
CA LEU A 335 12.71 -7.70 12.02
C LEU A 335 12.73 -6.19 12.26
N THR A 336 11.86 -5.45 11.58
CA THR A 336 11.68 -4.00 11.76
C THR A 336 10.20 -3.67 12.00
N PRO A 337 9.87 -2.65 12.82
CA PRO A 337 8.51 -2.40 13.28
C PRO A 337 7.71 -1.55 12.30
N HIS A 338 7.50 -2.04 11.07
CA HIS A 338 6.71 -1.44 10.00
C HIS A 338 7.19 -0.01 9.64
N LEU A 339 8.46 0.10 9.25
CA LEU A 339 9.14 1.36 8.96
C LEU A 339 9.11 1.76 7.48
N GLY A 340 8.58 0.94 6.58
CA GLY A 340 8.65 1.14 5.13
C GLY A 340 8.30 2.53 4.62
N ALA A 341 7.40 3.26 5.30
CA ALA A 341 7.02 4.64 4.99
C ALA A 341 7.38 5.65 6.10
N SER A 342 8.34 5.31 6.97
CA SER A 342 8.65 6.10 8.16
C SER A 342 9.88 6.99 7.94
N THR A 343 9.75 7.98 7.04
CA THR A 343 10.75 9.04 6.84
C THR A 343 10.12 10.42 6.96
N THR A 344 10.97 11.44 7.10
CA THR A 344 10.57 12.85 7.17
C THR A 344 9.81 13.28 5.91
N GLU A 345 10.27 12.82 4.75
CA GLU A 345 9.70 13.17 3.44
C GLU A 345 8.37 12.48 3.18
N ALA A 346 8.17 11.28 3.72
CA ALA A 346 6.93 10.50 3.52
C ALA A 346 5.82 10.88 4.50
N GLN A 347 6.13 11.56 5.59
CA GLN A 347 5.18 11.98 6.64
C GLN A 347 4.77 13.43 6.52
#